data_5331d4b5014a15bec2e5cc8702bf84fd
#
_entry.id   5331d4b5014a15bec2e5cc8702bf84fd
#
_cell.length_a   1.000
_cell.length_b   1.000
_cell.length_c   1.000
_cell.angle_alpha   90.00
_cell.angle_beta   90.00
_cell.angle_gamma   90.00
#
_symmetry.space_group_name_H-M   'P 1'
#
loop_
_entity.id
_entity.type
_entity.pdbx_description
1 polymer ?
#
loop_
_entity_poly.entity_id
_entity_poly.type
_entity_poly.pdbx_seq_one_letter_code
_entity_poly.pdbx_strand_id
1 'polypeptide(L)'
;MEEHLSSPSSRPAEPAPGSGAPWSITVAGTIGFDDLTTPAGSVAHAPGGSALYFTLASLGLCHPRPVCAVGSDGRQLLDLLVQVGVDTDGVETMAGPSYRWSVVHGVGPVPESEVQDFGVYSEWLPRVPQTHRDSEILFLGSMPPRLQLAVMGQVSGANLVAIDTMRDFIASDRSLLLDLIASADLFFANRAELALLTGDDVPPLRSARNLLEGNRLRAVVVKEGRFGATLVTRSGQRLVPALAVDPVVDPTGAGDSLAGGMLGRIGSLRASDEDALAEALEEGVRRAALAISAFGVDGLLRRAPG
;
A
#
# COMPACT_ATOMS: atom_id res chain seq x y z
N MET A 1 15.37 27.42 38.36
CA MET A 1 15.62 27.33 36.92
C MET A 1 14.72 26.20 36.44
N GLU A 2 13.48 26.60 36.14
CA GLU A 2 12.42 25.65 35.73
C GLU A 2 12.46 25.51 34.21
N GLU A 3 12.71 24.28 33.73
CA GLU A 3 12.64 23.95 32.31
C GLU A 3 11.17 23.84 31.90
N HIS A 4 10.75 24.72 30.98
CA HIS A 4 9.46 24.63 30.27
C HIS A 4 9.46 23.42 29.37
N LEU A 5 8.74 22.37 29.76
CA LEU A 5 8.29 21.31 28.88
C LEU A 5 7.27 21.90 27.90
N SER A 6 7.65 22.01 26.64
CA SER A 6 6.77 22.38 25.52
C SER A 6 5.68 21.32 25.35
N SER A 7 4.43 21.77 25.42
CA SER A 7 3.23 20.96 25.15
C SER A 7 3.23 20.42 23.73
N PRO A 8 2.70 19.20 23.49
CA PRO A 8 2.57 18.68 22.14
C PRO A 8 1.64 19.56 21.31
N SER A 9 2.07 19.95 20.11
CA SER A 9 1.30 20.75 19.16
C SER A 9 -0.03 20.03 18.83
N SER A 10 -1.14 20.72 19.09
CA SER A 10 -2.47 20.27 18.70
C SER A 10 -2.59 20.21 17.19
N ARG A 11 -2.97 19.06 16.66
CA ARG A 11 -3.37 18.91 15.25
C ARG A 11 -4.51 19.90 14.91
N PRO A 12 -4.53 20.48 13.70
CA PRO A 12 -5.70 21.21 13.23
C PRO A 12 -6.91 20.28 13.19
N ALA A 13 -8.09 20.81 13.54
CA ALA A 13 -9.35 20.06 13.50
C ALA A 13 -9.65 19.57 12.07
N GLU A 14 -10.11 18.31 11.95
CA GLU A 14 -10.54 17.76 10.67
C GLU A 14 -11.66 18.61 10.06
N PRO A 15 -11.57 18.98 8.76
CA PRO A 15 -12.65 19.71 8.09
C PRO A 15 -13.89 18.79 7.95
N ALA A 16 -15.07 19.41 7.96
CA ALA A 16 -16.36 18.71 7.84
C ALA A 16 -16.41 17.84 6.56
N PRO A 17 -17.00 16.61 6.62
CA PRO A 17 -17.07 15.72 5.48
C PRO A 17 -17.87 16.33 4.32
N GLY A 18 -17.34 16.22 3.10
CA GLY A 18 -18.12 16.28 1.86
C GLY A 18 -18.06 17.55 1.01
N SER A 19 -17.32 18.61 1.33
CA SER A 19 -17.21 19.79 0.45
C SER A 19 -15.77 20.13 0.09
N GLY A 20 -15.31 19.69 -1.08
CA GLY A 20 -13.98 20.02 -1.62
C GLY A 20 -13.44 18.92 -2.53
N ALA A 21 -12.30 19.18 -3.21
CA ALA A 21 -11.60 18.17 -3.98
C ALA A 21 -11.17 16.99 -3.08
N PRO A 22 -11.13 15.75 -3.62
CA PRO A 22 -10.60 14.59 -2.90
C PRO A 22 -9.22 14.86 -2.34
N TRP A 23 -8.89 14.25 -1.19
CA TRP A 23 -7.54 14.32 -0.63
C TRP A 23 -6.51 13.74 -1.58
N SER A 24 -5.31 14.30 -1.58
CA SER A 24 -4.15 13.75 -2.28
C SER A 24 -3.46 12.68 -1.43
N ILE A 25 -2.86 11.71 -2.11
CA ILE A 25 -2.12 10.63 -1.46
C ILE A 25 -0.70 10.60 -2.02
N THR A 26 0.31 10.82 -1.19
CA THR A 26 1.68 10.45 -1.54
C THR A 26 1.85 8.95 -1.36
N VAL A 27 2.24 8.28 -2.45
CA VAL A 27 2.34 6.82 -2.55
C VAL A 27 3.81 6.45 -2.74
N ALA A 28 4.44 5.89 -1.73
CA ALA A 28 5.80 5.37 -1.85
C ALA A 28 5.79 3.84 -1.89
N GLY A 29 6.52 3.26 -2.82
CA GLY A 29 6.58 1.81 -3.02
C GLY A 29 7.44 1.44 -4.22
N THR A 30 7.40 0.18 -4.62
CA THR A 30 8.10 -0.28 -5.82
C THR A 30 7.27 -0.04 -7.08
N ILE A 31 7.96 0.27 -8.17
CA ILE A 31 7.45 0.20 -9.55
C ILE A 31 8.47 -0.60 -10.37
N GLY A 32 8.01 -1.51 -11.19
CA GLY A 32 8.89 -2.35 -11.98
C GLY A 32 8.15 -3.33 -12.87
N PHE A 33 8.75 -4.50 -13.07
CA PHE A 33 8.24 -5.53 -13.94
C PHE A 33 8.08 -6.84 -13.19
N ASP A 34 6.96 -7.51 -13.42
CA ASP A 34 6.62 -8.79 -12.82
C ASP A 34 6.64 -9.90 -13.89
N ASP A 35 7.27 -11.03 -13.57
CA ASP A 35 7.17 -12.27 -14.30
C ASP A 35 6.25 -13.21 -13.51
N LEU A 36 5.05 -13.44 -14.03
CA LEU A 36 3.94 -14.06 -13.32
C LEU A 36 3.61 -15.41 -13.92
N THR A 37 3.54 -16.45 -13.09
CA THR A 37 3.05 -17.76 -13.48
C THR A 37 1.97 -18.21 -12.50
N THR A 38 0.81 -18.59 -13.03
CA THR A 38 -0.35 -19.05 -12.26
C THR A 38 -0.97 -20.28 -12.96
N PRO A 39 -1.90 -20.99 -12.35
CA PRO A 39 -2.67 -22.03 -13.02
C PRO A 39 -3.43 -21.54 -14.26
N ALA A 40 -3.70 -20.24 -14.38
CA ALA A 40 -4.37 -19.65 -15.55
C ALA A 40 -3.42 -19.36 -16.73
N GLY A 41 -2.10 -19.41 -16.51
CA GLY A 41 -1.09 -19.17 -17.55
C GLY A 41 0.12 -18.40 -17.01
N SER A 42 0.86 -17.77 -17.94
CA SER A 42 2.05 -16.98 -17.59
C SER A 42 2.13 -15.69 -18.40
N VAL A 43 2.68 -14.65 -17.79
CA VAL A 43 3.07 -13.41 -18.47
C VAL A 43 4.45 -13.00 -17.96
N ALA A 44 5.30 -12.52 -18.85
CA ALA A 44 6.60 -11.99 -18.53
C ALA A 44 6.64 -10.48 -18.74
N HIS A 45 7.45 -9.80 -17.94
CA HIS A 45 7.70 -8.38 -18.08
C HIS A 45 6.43 -7.51 -18.03
N ALA A 46 5.45 -7.92 -17.21
CA ALA A 46 4.24 -7.15 -16.99
C ALA A 46 4.54 -5.94 -16.09
N PRO A 47 3.95 -4.76 -16.32
CA PRO A 47 4.01 -3.67 -15.37
C PRO A 47 3.50 -4.10 -13.99
N GLY A 48 4.26 -3.77 -12.93
CA GLY A 48 3.95 -4.20 -11.58
C GLY A 48 4.61 -3.35 -10.49
N GLY A 49 4.61 -3.89 -9.28
CA GLY A 49 5.12 -3.23 -8.09
C GLY A 49 4.05 -2.54 -7.25
N SER A 50 4.29 -2.47 -5.93
CA SER A 50 3.31 -2.04 -4.93
C SER A 50 2.73 -0.65 -5.17
N ALA A 51 3.58 0.32 -5.55
CA ALA A 51 3.12 1.68 -5.85
C ALA A 51 2.27 1.74 -7.12
N LEU A 52 2.55 0.91 -8.14
CA LEU A 52 1.77 0.90 -9.37
C LEU A 52 0.37 0.33 -9.12
N TYR A 53 0.26 -0.85 -8.49
CA TYR A 53 -1.04 -1.44 -8.15
C TYR A 53 -1.89 -0.50 -7.28
N PHE A 54 -1.28 0.08 -6.25
CA PHE A 54 -1.96 1.05 -5.39
C PHE A 54 -2.46 2.25 -6.19
N THR A 55 -1.58 2.86 -6.99
CA THR A 55 -1.89 4.05 -7.79
C THR A 55 -3.08 3.79 -8.70
N LEU A 56 -3.04 2.71 -9.48
CA LEU A 56 -4.11 2.37 -10.41
C LEU A 56 -5.42 2.03 -9.69
N ALA A 57 -5.36 1.35 -8.54
CA ALA A 57 -6.53 1.03 -7.74
C ALA A 57 -7.18 2.27 -7.10
N SER A 58 -6.45 3.34 -6.86
CA SER A 58 -6.95 4.58 -6.27
C SER A 58 -7.50 5.59 -7.29
N LEU A 59 -7.30 5.35 -8.60
CA LEU A 59 -7.78 6.24 -9.66
C LEU A 59 -9.30 6.42 -9.63
N GLY A 60 -9.73 7.66 -9.88
CA GLY A 60 -11.14 8.05 -9.84
C GLY A 60 -11.69 8.26 -8.41
N LEU A 61 -10.90 7.97 -7.37
CA LEU A 61 -11.27 8.17 -5.96
C LEU A 61 -10.51 9.32 -5.33
N CYS A 62 -9.23 9.49 -5.66
CA CYS A 62 -8.35 10.51 -5.13
C CYS A 62 -7.28 10.90 -6.15
N HIS A 63 -6.32 11.72 -5.73
CA HIS A 63 -5.16 12.12 -6.53
C HIS A 63 -3.89 11.43 -6.03
N PRO A 64 -3.53 10.24 -6.57
CA PRO A 64 -2.29 9.56 -6.20
C PRO A 64 -1.08 10.29 -6.77
N ARG A 65 -0.03 10.41 -5.96
CA ARG A 65 1.26 11.05 -6.24
C ARG A 65 2.38 10.06 -5.93
N PRO A 66 2.78 9.23 -6.89
CA PRO A 66 3.80 8.21 -6.66
C PRO A 66 5.18 8.82 -6.40
N VAL A 67 5.89 8.24 -5.44
CA VAL A 67 7.30 8.49 -5.10
C VAL A 67 8.03 7.16 -5.20
N CYS A 68 8.74 6.96 -6.29
CA CYS A 68 9.38 5.70 -6.64
C CYS A 68 10.53 5.90 -7.63
N ALA A 69 11.22 4.83 -8.01
CA ALA A 69 12.28 4.87 -9.00
C ALA A 69 12.05 3.82 -10.10
N VAL A 70 12.44 4.16 -11.32
CA VAL A 70 12.52 3.23 -12.44
C VAL A 70 13.94 3.23 -13.01
N GLY A 71 14.34 2.11 -13.56
CA GLY A 71 15.60 2.01 -14.28
C GLY A 71 15.54 2.61 -15.69
N SER A 72 16.66 2.55 -16.40
CA SER A 72 16.76 2.98 -17.82
C SER A 72 15.84 2.19 -18.75
N ASP A 73 15.37 1.02 -18.32
CA ASP A 73 14.38 0.16 -19.02
C ASP A 73 12.91 0.51 -18.66
N GLY A 74 12.68 1.44 -17.74
CA GLY A 74 11.37 1.74 -17.17
C GLY A 74 10.48 2.69 -17.98
N ARG A 75 10.83 3.03 -19.22
CA ARG A 75 10.09 3.99 -20.05
C ARG A 75 8.60 3.66 -20.18
N GLN A 76 8.25 2.38 -20.39
CA GLN A 76 6.85 1.97 -20.53
C GLN A 76 6.05 2.15 -19.23
N LEU A 77 6.69 2.08 -18.05
CA LEU A 77 6.04 2.31 -16.76
C LEU A 77 5.66 3.79 -16.61
N LEU A 78 6.56 4.70 -17.02
CA LEU A 78 6.29 6.13 -17.03
C LEU A 78 5.18 6.46 -18.04
N ASP A 79 5.25 5.92 -19.25
CA ASP A 79 4.24 6.15 -20.29
C ASP A 79 2.85 5.66 -19.83
N LEU A 80 2.79 4.54 -19.11
CA LEU A 80 1.54 4.03 -18.51
C LEU A 80 0.96 5.03 -17.48
N LEU A 81 1.78 5.54 -16.55
CA LEU A 81 1.33 6.51 -15.55
C LEU A 81 0.82 7.79 -16.21
N VAL A 82 1.54 8.32 -17.20
CA VAL A 82 1.12 9.49 -17.98
C VAL A 82 -0.19 9.23 -18.73
N GLN A 83 -0.33 8.05 -19.34
CA GLN A 83 -1.54 7.68 -20.09
C GLN A 83 -2.80 7.66 -19.20
N VAL A 84 -2.66 7.26 -17.94
CA VAL A 84 -3.77 7.25 -16.98
C VAL A 84 -3.92 8.56 -16.19
N GLY A 85 -3.18 9.60 -16.57
CA GLY A 85 -3.29 10.95 -16.00
C GLY A 85 -2.65 11.12 -14.61
N VAL A 86 -1.68 10.28 -14.25
CA VAL A 86 -0.96 10.36 -12.98
C VAL A 86 0.24 11.28 -13.09
N ASP A 87 0.41 12.15 -12.10
CA ASP A 87 1.59 12.99 -11.94
C ASP A 87 2.84 12.12 -11.69
N THR A 88 3.87 12.31 -12.49
CA THR A 88 5.13 11.55 -12.42
C THR A 88 6.31 12.33 -11.85
N ASP A 89 6.10 13.51 -11.29
CA ASP A 89 7.17 14.36 -10.71
C ASP A 89 7.96 13.66 -9.61
N GLY A 90 7.34 12.71 -8.91
CA GLY A 90 7.98 11.90 -7.87
C GLY A 90 8.61 10.59 -8.38
N VAL A 91 8.59 10.32 -9.69
CA VAL A 91 9.17 9.10 -10.27
C VAL A 91 10.56 9.39 -10.83
N GLU A 92 11.60 8.93 -10.15
CA GLU A 92 12.97 9.13 -10.56
C GLU A 92 13.40 8.08 -11.60
N THR A 93 14.07 8.52 -12.68
CA THR A 93 14.73 7.61 -13.62
C THR A 93 16.20 7.50 -13.28
N MET A 94 16.68 6.28 -13.05
CA MET A 94 18.05 6.00 -12.66
C MET A 94 18.77 5.12 -13.68
N ALA A 95 20.11 5.16 -13.67
CA ALA A 95 20.90 4.22 -14.44
C ALA A 95 20.81 2.82 -13.82
N GLY A 96 20.63 1.79 -14.65
CA GLY A 96 20.47 0.39 -14.21
C GLY A 96 19.07 -0.16 -14.51
N PRO A 97 18.79 -1.40 -14.12
CA PRO A 97 17.50 -2.05 -14.35
C PRO A 97 16.45 -1.57 -13.33
N SER A 98 15.19 -1.53 -13.75
CA SER A 98 14.05 -1.38 -12.86
C SER A 98 13.93 -2.58 -11.91
N TYR A 99 13.16 -2.41 -10.82
CA TYR A 99 12.75 -3.50 -9.94
C TYR A 99 12.10 -4.63 -10.74
N ARG A 100 12.41 -5.88 -10.37
CA ARG A 100 11.81 -7.09 -10.95
C ARG A 100 11.35 -8.05 -9.87
N TRP A 101 10.18 -8.61 -10.09
CA TRP A 101 9.63 -9.65 -9.23
C TRP A 101 9.16 -10.83 -10.07
N SER A 102 9.66 -12.01 -9.76
CA SER A 102 9.27 -13.26 -10.43
C SER A 102 8.56 -14.15 -9.43
N VAL A 103 7.35 -14.58 -9.76
CA VAL A 103 6.52 -15.39 -8.85
C VAL A 103 5.83 -16.52 -9.57
N VAL A 104 5.78 -17.68 -8.91
CA VAL A 104 4.96 -18.82 -9.32
C VAL A 104 3.89 -19.05 -8.27
N HIS A 105 2.66 -18.76 -8.61
CA HIS A 105 1.49 -19.05 -7.80
C HIS A 105 0.94 -20.44 -8.16
N GLY A 106 0.93 -21.34 -7.18
CA GLY A 106 0.24 -22.63 -7.29
C GLY A 106 -1.23 -22.53 -6.86
N VAL A 107 -1.81 -23.69 -6.55
CA VAL A 107 -3.20 -23.78 -6.04
C VAL A 107 -3.29 -23.33 -4.57
N GLY A 108 -2.17 -23.24 -3.87
CA GLY A 108 -2.07 -22.89 -2.46
C GLY A 108 -2.16 -21.37 -2.19
N PRO A 109 -2.32 -20.99 -0.92
CA PRO A 109 -2.39 -19.57 -0.53
C PRO A 109 -1.03 -18.87 -0.48
N VAL A 110 0.07 -19.60 -0.64
CA VAL A 110 1.45 -19.11 -0.61
C VAL A 110 2.07 -19.42 -1.97
N PRO A 111 2.85 -18.49 -2.56
CA PRO A 111 3.61 -18.77 -3.77
C PRO A 111 4.51 -20.01 -3.63
N GLU A 112 4.66 -20.78 -4.70
CA GLU A 112 5.58 -21.92 -4.76
C GLU A 112 7.03 -21.46 -4.89
N SER A 113 7.25 -20.34 -5.58
CA SER A 113 8.53 -19.64 -5.62
C SER A 113 8.35 -18.16 -5.82
N GLU A 114 9.32 -17.40 -5.31
CA GLU A 114 9.33 -15.94 -5.34
C GLU A 114 10.78 -15.47 -5.38
N VAL A 115 11.11 -14.57 -6.31
CA VAL A 115 12.45 -13.97 -6.45
C VAL A 115 12.31 -12.48 -6.72
N GLN A 116 13.08 -11.67 -6.00
CA GLN A 116 13.15 -10.23 -6.16
C GLN A 116 14.52 -9.80 -6.64
N ASP A 117 14.55 -8.91 -7.63
CA ASP A 117 15.72 -8.11 -7.99
C ASP A 117 15.39 -6.64 -7.76
N PHE A 118 16.03 -6.04 -6.76
CA PHE A 118 15.76 -4.67 -6.37
C PHE A 118 16.20 -3.63 -7.39
N GLY A 119 17.08 -4.00 -8.34
CA GLY A 119 17.56 -3.08 -9.37
C GLY A 119 17.99 -1.74 -8.78
N VAL A 120 17.44 -0.65 -9.33
CA VAL A 120 17.75 0.72 -8.87
C VAL A 120 17.39 1.00 -7.41
N TYR A 121 16.45 0.26 -6.79
CA TYR A 121 16.07 0.44 -5.38
C TYR A 121 17.19 0.08 -4.39
N SER A 122 18.21 -0.65 -4.83
CA SER A 122 19.37 -0.97 -4.00
C SER A 122 20.15 0.27 -3.59
N GLU A 123 20.21 1.28 -4.49
CA GLU A 123 20.96 2.52 -4.32
C GLU A 123 20.09 3.78 -4.26
N TRP A 124 18.79 3.63 -4.52
CA TRP A 124 17.86 4.76 -4.53
C TRP A 124 17.73 5.41 -3.16
N LEU A 125 17.78 6.75 -3.16
CA LEU A 125 17.47 7.58 -2.00
C LEU A 125 16.25 8.44 -2.34
N PRO A 126 15.08 8.16 -1.76
CA PRO A 126 13.83 8.82 -2.11
C PRO A 126 13.89 10.33 -1.93
N ARG A 127 13.45 11.07 -2.95
CA ARG A 127 13.24 12.52 -2.88
C ARG A 127 11.76 12.81 -3.12
N VAL A 128 11.08 13.28 -2.08
CA VAL A 128 9.67 13.67 -2.19
C VAL A 128 9.60 15.08 -2.77
N PRO A 129 8.97 15.28 -3.93
CA PRO A 129 8.74 16.63 -4.48
C PRO A 129 8.01 17.52 -3.50
N GLN A 130 8.27 18.83 -3.52
CA GLN A 130 7.61 19.76 -2.61
C GLN A 130 6.07 19.69 -2.70
N THR A 131 5.55 19.53 -3.91
CA THR A 131 4.11 19.37 -4.20
C THR A 131 3.48 18.12 -3.60
N HIS A 132 4.29 17.10 -3.24
CA HIS A 132 3.82 15.84 -2.65
C HIS A 132 3.92 15.84 -1.12
N ARG A 133 4.70 16.76 -0.52
CA ARG A 133 4.95 16.79 0.94
C ARG A 133 3.74 17.20 1.76
N ASP A 134 2.80 17.91 1.14
CA ASP A 134 1.57 18.42 1.77
C ASP A 134 0.36 17.51 1.51
N SER A 135 0.57 16.29 1.02
CA SER A 135 -0.52 15.33 0.82
C SER A 135 -1.17 14.96 2.15
N GLU A 136 -2.50 14.88 2.15
CA GLU A 136 -3.27 14.57 3.36
C GLU A 136 -3.12 13.12 3.80
N ILE A 137 -2.77 12.24 2.87
CA ILE A 137 -2.50 10.83 3.14
C ILE A 137 -1.09 10.48 2.66
N LEU A 138 -0.36 9.75 3.49
CA LEU A 138 0.90 9.10 3.12
C LEU A 138 0.70 7.59 3.15
N PHE A 139 0.92 6.93 2.03
CA PHE A 139 1.00 5.47 1.96
C PHE A 139 2.43 5.02 1.72
N LEU A 140 2.94 4.16 2.60
CA LEU A 140 4.23 3.51 2.52
C LEU A 140 4.00 2.04 2.15
N GLY A 141 4.01 1.77 0.86
CA GLY A 141 3.82 0.43 0.30
C GLY A 141 5.00 -0.50 0.54
N SER A 142 4.90 -1.71 0.05
CA SER A 142 5.91 -2.75 0.23
C SER A 142 7.23 -2.36 -0.44
N MET A 143 8.21 -1.96 0.37
CA MET A 143 9.60 -1.64 0.02
C MET A 143 10.49 -1.73 1.26
N PRO A 144 11.83 -1.73 1.13
CA PRO A 144 12.72 -1.78 2.29
C PRO A 144 12.39 -0.72 3.35
N PRO A 145 12.30 -1.09 4.66
CA PRO A 145 11.90 -0.17 5.75
C PRO A 145 12.73 1.12 5.82
N ARG A 146 14.03 1.07 5.46
CA ARG A 146 14.89 2.26 5.38
C ARG A 146 14.38 3.29 4.37
N LEU A 147 13.78 2.85 3.26
CA LEU A 147 13.21 3.73 2.23
C LEU A 147 11.85 4.29 2.69
N GLN A 148 11.03 3.46 3.36
CA GLN A 148 9.78 3.93 3.98
C GLN A 148 10.07 5.05 5.00
N LEU A 149 11.09 4.87 5.86
CA LEU A 149 11.51 5.89 6.82
C LEU A 149 11.98 7.17 6.14
N ALA A 150 12.78 7.04 5.07
CA ALA A 150 13.30 8.19 4.32
C ALA A 150 12.18 9.03 3.68
N VAL A 151 11.12 8.39 3.18
CA VAL A 151 9.93 9.10 2.65
C VAL A 151 9.12 9.71 3.78
N MET A 152 8.86 8.96 4.86
CA MET A 152 8.06 9.42 6.01
C MET A 152 8.66 10.69 6.63
N GLY A 153 9.99 10.78 6.70
CA GLY A 153 10.68 11.96 7.23
C GLY A 153 10.56 13.23 6.35
N GLN A 154 10.07 13.11 5.11
CA GLN A 154 9.94 14.23 4.17
C GLN A 154 8.50 14.71 3.99
N VAL A 155 7.49 13.94 4.43
CA VAL A 155 6.05 14.29 4.31
C VAL A 155 5.55 14.77 5.66
N SER A 156 5.22 16.06 5.75
CA SER A 156 4.83 16.69 7.01
C SER A 156 3.32 17.01 7.12
N GLY A 157 2.62 17.01 5.99
CA GLY A 157 1.21 17.38 5.90
C GLY A 157 0.21 16.25 6.11
N ALA A 158 0.67 15.00 6.24
CA ALA A 158 -0.22 13.85 6.29
C ALA A 158 -1.06 13.80 7.57
N ASN A 159 -2.39 13.80 7.39
CA ASN A 159 -3.36 13.54 8.45
C ASN A 159 -3.49 12.05 8.75
N LEU A 160 -3.16 11.22 7.77
CA LEU A 160 -3.23 9.76 7.85
C LEU A 160 -1.97 9.16 7.24
N VAL A 161 -1.25 8.36 8.03
CA VAL A 161 -0.08 7.59 7.59
C VAL A 161 -0.45 6.10 7.60
N ALA A 162 -0.31 5.45 6.46
CA ALA A 162 -0.60 4.03 6.30
C ALA A 162 0.64 3.28 5.80
N ILE A 163 0.87 2.09 6.33
CA ILE A 163 2.02 1.25 6.01
C ILE A 163 1.57 -0.13 5.57
N ASP A 164 2.18 -0.64 4.52
CA ASP A 164 2.16 -2.06 4.13
C ASP A 164 3.58 -2.63 4.16
N THR A 165 3.71 -3.94 4.17
CA THR A 165 4.98 -4.65 4.21
C THR A 165 4.89 -5.99 3.48
N MET A 166 5.99 -6.71 3.43
CA MET A 166 6.04 -8.09 2.98
C MET A 166 7.00 -8.92 3.86
N ARG A 167 6.93 -10.24 3.74
CA ARG A 167 7.68 -11.20 4.58
C ARG A 167 9.18 -10.91 4.61
N ASP A 168 9.78 -10.60 3.46
CA ASP A 168 11.23 -10.38 3.35
C ASP A 168 11.68 -9.14 4.12
N PHE A 169 10.87 -8.08 4.14
CA PHE A 169 11.17 -6.86 4.89
C PHE A 169 10.98 -7.05 6.40
N ILE A 170 10.03 -7.89 6.81
CA ILE A 170 9.90 -8.30 8.21
C ILE A 170 11.14 -9.08 8.64
N ALA A 171 11.62 -10.01 7.80
CA ALA A 171 12.78 -10.82 8.10
C ALA A 171 14.10 -10.03 8.11
N SER A 172 14.24 -9.04 7.20
CA SER A 172 15.49 -8.28 7.04
C SER A 172 15.67 -7.17 8.09
N ASP A 173 14.61 -6.46 8.48
CA ASP A 173 14.68 -5.32 9.42
C ASP A 173 13.40 -5.15 10.25
N ARG A 174 13.09 -6.18 11.04
CA ARG A 174 11.90 -6.21 11.88
C ARG A 174 11.85 -5.06 12.89
N SER A 175 13.00 -4.66 13.44
CA SER A 175 13.05 -3.60 14.46
C SER A 175 12.61 -2.27 13.87
N LEU A 176 13.22 -1.84 12.77
CA LEU A 176 12.86 -0.59 12.09
C LEU A 176 11.41 -0.60 11.59
N LEU A 177 10.94 -1.75 11.08
CA LEU A 177 9.55 -1.89 10.65
C LEU A 177 8.57 -1.71 11.83
N LEU A 178 8.85 -2.25 13.00
CA LEU A 178 8.02 -2.06 14.19
C LEU A 178 7.98 -0.59 14.63
N ASP A 179 9.09 0.13 14.55
CA ASP A 179 9.16 1.57 14.86
C ASP A 179 8.32 2.39 13.87
N LEU A 180 8.37 2.01 12.58
CA LEU A 180 7.53 2.63 11.54
C LEU A 180 6.04 2.36 11.79
N ILE A 181 5.67 1.11 12.08
CA ILE A 181 4.28 0.73 12.40
C ILE A 181 3.79 1.50 13.62
N ALA A 182 4.62 1.65 14.66
CA ALA A 182 4.26 2.40 15.87
C ALA A 182 3.99 3.89 15.59
N SER A 183 4.58 4.43 14.53
CA SER A 183 4.44 5.84 14.08
C SER A 183 3.30 6.05 13.08
N ALA A 184 2.67 4.99 12.58
CA ALA A 184 1.60 5.03 11.60
C ALA A 184 0.20 5.09 12.24
N ASP A 185 -0.81 5.44 11.43
CA ASP A 185 -2.22 5.42 11.80
C ASP A 185 -2.89 4.10 11.35
N LEU A 186 -2.51 3.56 10.18
CA LEU A 186 -3.03 2.30 9.63
C LEU A 186 -1.88 1.36 9.27
N PHE A 187 -2.09 0.08 9.51
CA PHE A 187 -1.18 -0.97 9.09
C PHE A 187 -1.93 -2.05 8.31
N PHE A 188 -1.42 -2.38 7.12
CA PHE A 188 -1.93 -3.45 6.27
C PHE A 188 -1.01 -4.66 6.41
N ALA A 189 -1.57 -5.82 6.71
CA ALA A 189 -0.79 -7.05 6.77
C ALA A 189 -1.65 -8.27 6.44
N ASN A 190 -1.06 -9.30 5.85
CA ASN A 190 -1.72 -10.59 5.75
C ASN A 190 -1.47 -11.45 7.02
N ARG A 191 -2.13 -12.60 7.08
CA ARG A 191 -2.03 -13.50 8.26
C ARG A 191 -0.60 -13.99 8.51
N ALA A 192 0.15 -14.28 7.46
CA ALA A 192 1.53 -14.76 7.58
C ALA A 192 2.50 -13.65 8.04
N GLU A 193 2.31 -12.44 7.55
CA GLU A 193 3.05 -11.25 7.97
C GLU A 193 2.81 -10.94 9.46
N LEU A 194 1.56 -11.00 9.91
CA LEU A 194 1.23 -10.83 11.33
C LEU A 194 1.89 -11.90 12.20
N ALA A 195 1.86 -13.17 11.77
CA ALA A 195 2.51 -14.26 12.48
C ALA A 195 4.03 -14.03 12.62
N LEU A 196 4.70 -13.59 11.53
CA LEU A 196 6.12 -13.23 11.57
C LEU A 196 6.42 -12.05 12.51
N LEU A 197 5.51 -11.08 12.60
CA LEU A 197 5.68 -9.90 13.46
C LEU A 197 5.45 -10.20 14.95
N THR A 198 4.53 -11.10 15.29
CA THR A 198 4.05 -11.27 16.66
C THR A 198 4.24 -12.67 17.22
N GLY A 199 4.65 -13.63 16.39
CA GLY A 199 4.82 -15.05 16.72
C GLY A 199 3.67 -15.90 16.16
N ASP A 200 4.01 -17.11 15.73
CA ASP A 200 3.10 -18.05 15.03
C ASP A 200 1.97 -18.56 15.91
N ASP A 201 2.16 -18.60 17.23
CA ASP A 201 1.17 -19.11 18.20
C ASP A 201 0.03 -18.12 18.48
N VAL A 202 0.10 -16.89 17.96
CA VAL A 202 -0.89 -15.84 18.20
C VAL A 202 -1.87 -15.78 17.04
N PRO A 203 -3.19 -15.95 17.26
CA PRO A 203 -4.19 -15.79 16.20
C PRO A 203 -4.11 -14.41 15.53
N PRO A 204 -4.22 -14.30 14.19
CA PRO A 204 -3.96 -13.06 13.45
C PRO A 204 -4.74 -11.83 13.94
N LEU A 205 -6.03 -12.01 14.29
CA LEU A 205 -6.84 -10.89 14.81
C LEU A 205 -6.40 -10.47 16.22
N ARG A 206 -5.85 -11.40 17.03
CA ARG A 206 -5.25 -11.07 18.31
C ARG A 206 -3.91 -10.36 18.13
N SER A 207 -3.10 -10.80 17.17
CA SER A 207 -1.87 -10.11 16.77
C SER A 207 -2.15 -8.66 16.36
N ALA A 208 -3.17 -8.46 15.52
CA ALA A 208 -3.60 -7.13 15.12
C ALA A 208 -4.01 -6.26 16.31
N ARG A 209 -4.74 -6.81 17.29
CA ARG A 209 -5.13 -6.09 18.52
C ARG A 209 -3.92 -5.74 19.37
N ASN A 210 -2.97 -6.66 19.53
CA ASN A 210 -1.76 -6.41 20.30
C ASN A 210 -0.93 -5.25 19.69
N LEU A 211 -0.90 -5.14 18.35
CA LEU A 211 -0.24 -4.01 17.67
C LEU A 211 -0.94 -2.67 17.91
N LEU A 212 -2.24 -2.64 18.21
CA LEU A 212 -2.96 -1.41 18.56
C LEU A 212 -2.63 -0.93 19.99
N GLU A 213 -2.20 -1.85 20.87
CA GLU A 213 -1.88 -1.52 22.26
C GLU A 213 -0.52 -0.80 22.33
N GLY A 214 -0.51 0.38 22.97
CA GLY A 214 0.74 1.15 23.18
C GLY A 214 1.29 1.87 21.94
N ASN A 215 0.64 1.75 20.79
CA ASN A 215 1.05 2.38 19.53
C ASN A 215 0.05 3.48 19.10
N ARG A 216 0.50 4.32 18.16
CA ARG A 216 -0.33 5.34 17.54
C ARG A 216 -1.39 4.76 16.61
N LEU A 217 -1.24 3.51 16.17
CA LEU A 217 -2.15 2.84 15.26
C LEU A 217 -3.62 3.02 15.66
N ARG A 218 -4.43 3.39 14.70
CA ARG A 218 -5.89 3.52 14.81
C ARG A 218 -6.56 2.23 14.37
N ALA A 219 -6.02 1.57 13.33
CA ALA A 219 -6.52 0.30 12.85
C ALA A 219 -5.41 -0.56 12.19
N VAL A 220 -5.66 -1.86 12.20
CA VAL A 220 -4.93 -2.86 11.40
C VAL A 220 -5.91 -3.48 10.41
N VAL A 221 -5.55 -3.50 9.13
CA VAL A 221 -6.29 -4.19 8.07
C VAL A 221 -5.65 -5.54 7.84
N VAL A 222 -6.32 -6.60 8.28
CA VAL A 222 -5.87 -7.98 8.10
C VAL A 222 -6.36 -8.51 6.76
N LYS A 223 -5.42 -8.73 5.82
CA LYS A 223 -5.70 -9.29 4.49
C LYS A 223 -5.84 -10.81 4.62
N GLU A 224 -7.00 -11.37 4.29
CA GLU A 224 -7.34 -12.78 4.51
C GLU A 224 -7.58 -13.56 3.20
N GLY A 225 -7.08 -13.03 2.07
CA GLY A 225 -7.16 -13.64 0.75
C GLY A 225 -8.61 -13.92 0.33
N ARG A 226 -8.93 -15.17 0.03
CA ARG A 226 -10.30 -15.59 -0.40
C ARG A 226 -11.41 -15.31 0.63
N PHE A 227 -11.07 -15.01 1.87
CA PHE A 227 -12.04 -14.67 2.91
C PHE A 227 -12.33 -13.18 3.00
N GLY A 228 -11.56 -12.33 2.29
CA GLY A 228 -11.71 -10.90 2.29
C GLY A 228 -10.68 -10.17 3.15
N ALA A 229 -11.12 -9.19 3.90
CA ALA A 229 -10.26 -8.43 4.81
C ALA A 229 -11.02 -8.01 6.07
N THR A 230 -10.31 -7.99 7.21
CA THR A 230 -10.87 -7.59 8.50
C THR A 230 -10.19 -6.29 8.96
N LEU A 231 -11.00 -5.25 9.16
CA LEU A 231 -10.60 -4.04 9.88
C LEU A 231 -10.63 -4.33 11.38
N VAL A 232 -9.52 -4.16 12.07
CA VAL A 232 -9.40 -4.31 13.52
C VAL A 232 -9.09 -2.95 14.12
N THR A 233 -9.95 -2.47 15.03
CA THR A 233 -9.78 -1.19 15.76
C THR A 233 -9.79 -1.47 17.27
N ARG A 234 -9.62 -0.42 18.08
CA ARG A 234 -9.75 -0.54 19.54
C ARG A 234 -11.18 -0.82 19.98
N SER A 235 -12.18 -0.35 19.22
CA SER A 235 -13.61 -0.55 19.52
C SER A 235 -14.11 -1.93 19.12
N GLY A 236 -13.47 -2.59 18.11
CA GLY A 236 -13.94 -3.88 17.62
C GLY A 236 -13.25 -4.35 16.34
N GLN A 237 -13.99 -5.16 15.59
CA GLN A 237 -13.53 -5.64 14.28
C GLN A 237 -14.70 -5.75 13.30
N ARG A 238 -14.41 -5.50 12.01
CA ARG A 238 -15.37 -5.64 10.92
C ARG A 238 -14.76 -6.43 9.77
N LEU A 239 -15.36 -7.55 9.42
CA LEU A 239 -15.02 -8.35 8.25
C LEU A 239 -15.79 -7.81 7.03
N VAL A 240 -15.08 -7.58 5.94
CA VAL A 240 -15.64 -7.41 4.59
C VAL A 240 -15.28 -8.66 3.79
N PRO A 241 -16.27 -9.49 3.40
CA PRO A 241 -16.02 -10.69 2.63
C PRO A 241 -15.44 -10.40 1.26
N ALA A 242 -14.60 -11.30 0.75
CA ALA A 242 -14.11 -11.22 -0.61
C ALA A 242 -15.26 -11.26 -1.61
N LEU A 243 -15.14 -10.48 -2.69
CA LEU A 243 -16.02 -10.61 -3.83
C LEU A 243 -15.64 -11.85 -4.65
N ALA A 244 -16.64 -12.56 -5.14
CA ALA A 244 -16.41 -13.72 -6.00
C ALA A 244 -15.78 -13.29 -7.33
N VAL A 245 -14.62 -13.88 -7.65
CA VAL A 245 -13.95 -13.76 -8.94
C VAL A 245 -13.66 -15.18 -9.41
N ASP A 246 -14.22 -15.55 -10.56
CA ASP A 246 -14.06 -16.89 -11.12
C ASP A 246 -13.84 -16.82 -12.64
N PRO A 247 -12.66 -17.25 -13.11
CA PRO A 247 -11.50 -17.68 -12.33
C PRO A 247 -10.72 -16.51 -11.73
N VAL A 248 -9.99 -16.75 -10.63
CA VAL A 248 -8.88 -15.90 -10.21
C VAL A 248 -7.74 -16.14 -11.20
N VAL A 249 -7.36 -15.11 -11.94
CA VAL A 249 -6.32 -15.19 -12.98
C VAL A 249 -4.94 -15.02 -12.37
N ASP A 250 -4.75 -13.99 -11.56
CA ASP A 250 -3.48 -13.65 -10.92
C ASP A 250 -3.71 -12.96 -9.58
N PRO A 251 -3.26 -13.53 -8.44
CA PRO A 251 -3.46 -12.92 -7.13
C PRO A 251 -2.47 -11.77 -6.82
N THR A 252 -1.52 -11.49 -7.72
CA THR A 252 -0.50 -10.45 -7.55
C THR A 252 -1.13 -9.07 -7.43
N GLY A 253 -0.60 -8.23 -6.54
CA GLY A 253 -1.06 -6.86 -6.33
C GLY A 253 -2.44 -6.73 -5.68
N ALA A 254 -3.09 -7.83 -5.26
CA ALA A 254 -4.39 -7.78 -4.57
C ALA A 254 -4.31 -6.96 -3.27
N GLY A 255 -3.23 -7.11 -2.50
CA GLY A 255 -2.99 -6.38 -1.26
C GLY A 255 -2.82 -4.89 -1.48
N ASP A 256 -1.99 -4.52 -2.43
CA ASP A 256 -1.73 -3.12 -2.79
C ASP A 256 -2.99 -2.45 -3.37
N SER A 257 -3.74 -3.20 -4.18
CA SER A 257 -5.02 -2.72 -4.75
C SER A 257 -6.09 -2.55 -3.68
N LEU A 258 -6.11 -3.41 -2.66
CA LEU A 258 -6.98 -3.24 -1.51
C LEU A 258 -6.61 -1.94 -0.77
N ALA A 259 -5.33 -1.71 -0.50
CA ALA A 259 -4.88 -0.49 0.15
C ALA A 259 -5.19 0.75 -0.70
N GLY A 260 -4.95 0.69 -2.02
CA GLY A 260 -5.24 1.78 -2.96
C GLY A 260 -6.73 2.13 -3.02
N GLY A 261 -7.60 1.12 -3.09
CA GLY A 261 -9.05 1.31 -3.06
C GLY A 261 -9.55 1.89 -1.74
N MET A 262 -9.07 1.34 -0.63
CA MET A 262 -9.45 1.79 0.72
C MET A 262 -8.98 3.23 0.97
N LEU A 263 -7.70 3.53 0.78
CA LEU A 263 -7.17 4.88 1.02
C LEU A 263 -7.70 5.89 0.00
N GLY A 264 -7.92 5.47 -1.25
CA GLY A 264 -8.60 6.28 -2.26
C GLY A 264 -10.02 6.66 -1.82
N ARG A 265 -10.79 5.72 -1.25
CA ARG A 265 -12.13 6.00 -0.73
C ARG A 265 -12.10 6.94 0.46
N ILE A 266 -11.15 6.75 1.40
CA ILE A 266 -10.89 7.70 2.50
C ILE A 266 -10.62 9.10 1.95
N GLY A 267 -9.77 9.23 0.92
CA GLY A 267 -9.49 10.50 0.25
C GLY A 267 -10.74 11.13 -0.37
N SER A 268 -11.60 10.32 -0.99
CA SER A 268 -12.88 10.77 -1.56
C SER A 268 -13.87 11.23 -0.47
N LEU A 269 -13.98 10.49 0.63
CA LEU A 269 -14.83 10.83 1.78
C LEU A 269 -14.29 12.02 2.56
N ARG A 270 -12.98 12.28 2.51
CA ARG A 270 -12.27 13.26 3.33
C ARG A 270 -12.48 13.03 4.83
N ALA A 271 -12.63 11.78 5.22
CA ALA A 271 -12.88 11.33 6.58
C ALA A 271 -12.11 10.06 6.85
N SER A 272 -11.66 9.88 8.08
CA SER A 272 -10.88 8.72 8.52
C SER A 272 -11.28 8.21 9.91
N ASP A 273 -12.50 8.53 10.36
CA ASP A 273 -13.10 7.90 11.55
C ASP A 273 -13.40 6.41 11.29
N GLU A 274 -13.82 5.69 12.32
CA GLU A 274 -14.03 4.24 12.22
C GLU A 274 -15.12 3.85 11.21
N ASP A 275 -16.16 4.66 11.05
CA ASP A 275 -17.23 4.40 10.08
C ASP A 275 -16.70 4.61 8.65
N ALA A 276 -15.95 5.67 8.41
CA ALA A 276 -15.29 5.94 7.14
C ALA A 276 -14.27 4.85 6.79
N LEU A 277 -13.47 4.37 7.75
CA LEU A 277 -12.55 3.27 7.55
C LEU A 277 -13.27 1.97 7.18
N ALA A 278 -14.40 1.70 7.83
CA ALA A 278 -15.21 0.51 7.58
C ALA A 278 -15.87 0.54 6.19
N GLU A 279 -16.42 1.69 5.77
CA GLU A 279 -16.94 1.91 4.43
C GLU A 279 -15.84 1.79 3.37
N ALA A 280 -14.70 2.42 3.61
CA ALA A 280 -13.58 2.43 2.68
C ALA A 280 -12.99 1.02 2.44
N LEU A 281 -13.02 0.12 3.44
CA LEU A 281 -12.57 -1.26 3.27
C LEU A 281 -13.39 -2.01 2.21
N GLU A 282 -14.69 -1.70 2.05
CA GLU A 282 -15.53 -2.31 1.01
C GLU A 282 -15.04 -1.95 -0.39
N GLU A 283 -14.61 -0.68 -0.60
CA GLU A 283 -13.99 -0.27 -1.86
C GLU A 283 -12.63 -0.94 -2.06
N GLY A 284 -11.83 -1.07 -0.99
CA GLY A 284 -10.57 -1.82 -1.03
C GLY A 284 -10.75 -3.25 -1.53
N VAL A 285 -11.71 -3.99 -0.96
CA VAL A 285 -12.03 -5.36 -1.39
C VAL A 285 -12.51 -5.40 -2.85
N ARG A 286 -13.26 -4.39 -3.30
CA ARG A 286 -13.70 -4.29 -4.70
C ARG A 286 -12.52 -4.10 -5.65
N ARG A 287 -11.55 -3.24 -5.32
CA ARG A 287 -10.36 -3.03 -6.15
C ARG A 287 -9.44 -4.24 -6.17
N ALA A 288 -9.29 -4.93 -5.05
CA ALA A 288 -8.57 -6.20 -5.00
C ALA A 288 -9.20 -7.26 -5.93
N ALA A 289 -10.54 -7.36 -5.95
CA ALA A 289 -11.25 -8.28 -6.85
C ALA A 289 -11.04 -7.92 -8.33
N LEU A 290 -10.94 -6.64 -8.68
CA LEU A 290 -10.58 -6.21 -10.04
C LEU A 290 -9.15 -6.62 -10.39
N ALA A 291 -8.19 -6.38 -9.51
CA ALA A 291 -6.78 -6.72 -9.77
C ALA A 291 -6.63 -8.20 -10.11
N ILE A 292 -7.23 -9.10 -9.34
CA ILE A 292 -7.06 -10.55 -9.50
C ILE A 292 -7.82 -11.16 -10.71
N SER A 293 -8.59 -10.36 -11.44
CA SER A 293 -9.40 -10.81 -12.59
C SER A 293 -8.62 -10.89 -13.91
N ALA A 294 -7.36 -10.44 -13.94
CA ALA A 294 -6.48 -10.48 -15.10
C ALA A 294 -5.02 -10.55 -14.64
N PHE A 295 -4.09 -10.80 -15.57
CA PHE A 295 -2.66 -10.73 -15.26
C PHE A 295 -2.19 -9.30 -15.02
N GLY A 296 -1.30 -9.13 -14.04
CA GLY A 296 -0.67 -7.87 -13.73
C GLY A 296 -1.71 -6.78 -13.45
N VAL A 297 -1.52 -5.59 -14.01
CA VAL A 297 -2.39 -4.42 -13.77
C VAL A 297 -3.61 -4.35 -14.70
N ASP A 298 -3.78 -5.26 -15.64
CA ASP A 298 -4.83 -5.21 -16.67
C ASP A 298 -6.25 -5.16 -16.09
N GLY A 299 -6.49 -5.87 -14.98
CA GLY A 299 -7.79 -5.86 -14.31
C GLY A 299 -8.19 -4.48 -13.79
N LEU A 300 -7.24 -3.68 -13.37
CA LEU A 300 -7.45 -2.31 -12.91
C LEU A 300 -7.61 -1.34 -14.09
N LEU A 301 -6.84 -1.52 -15.17
CA LEU A 301 -6.86 -0.63 -16.35
C LEU A 301 -8.18 -0.70 -17.12
N ARG A 302 -8.83 -1.88 -17.21
CA ARG A 302 -10.10 -2.06 -17.92
C ARG A 302 -11.26 -1.24 -17.36
N ARG A 303 -11.13 -0.66 -16.16
CA ARG A 303 -12.17 0.15 -15.49
C ARG A 303 -11.68 1.51 -15.03
N ALA A 304 -10.45 1.93 -15.41
CA ALA A 304 -10.05 3.30 -15.22
C ALA A 304 -11.01 4.22 -16.00
N PRO A 305 -11.53 5.29 -15.38
CA PRO A 305 -12.33 6.28 -16.12
C PRO A 305 -11.44 6.88 -17.21
N GLY A 306 -11.91 6.81 -18.47
CA GLY A 306 -11.27 7.47 -19.60
C GLY A 306 -11.43 8.99 -19.55
#